data_9bdcde0c44a918ae356f4dc05610c9fc
#
_entry.id   9bdcde0c44a918ae356f4dc05610c9fc
#
_cell.length_a   1.000
_cell.length_b   1.000
_cell.length_c   1.000
_cell.angle_alpha   90.00
_cell.angle_beta   90.00
_cell.angle_gamma   90.00
#
_symmetry.space_group_name_H-M   'P 1'
#
loop_
_entity.id
_entity.type
_entity.pdbx_description
1 polymer ?
#
loop_
_entity_poly.entity_id
_entity_poly.type
_entity_poly.pdbx_seq_one_letter_code
_entity_poly.pdbx_strand_id
1 'polypeptide(L)'
;MSTALAKIDFTQDEMAVIRRQFFPASGTPEEQNYCFSVARHLGLNPITKEIFFVPRRQKVGSQWVEKIEPMVGRDGFLSIAHRSNQLAGMETTAGIREVPTMAGGQWQYRKELVAECRVWRKDSGKPFAVQVSYSEYVQKNNDGQPTRFWAEKPETMLKKVAESQALRKAFNVHGVYSPEEVGAGFETDHGEIVVPPGNGATPKAIGPEEPFPEEPLSETVEGVWPPSVPARTPAPRRIDEIAAMLAAKNIKHEIDPDNGYIKARSYNNKEFLKSLGFRWEPEIKAWVWTDVMDAA
;
A
#
# COMPACT_ATOMS: atom_id res chain seq x y z
N MET A 1 -27.46 6.43 -21.19
CA MET A 1 -26.87 7.67 -20.63
C MET A 1 -25.56 7.26 -20.00
N SER A 2 -24.43 7.83 -20.45
CA SER A 2 -23.12 7.54 -19.86
C SER A 2 -23.07 8.24 -18.49
N THR A 3 -23.04 7.46 -17.42
CA THR A 3 -22.87 8.01 -16.06
C THR A 3 -21.40 8.42 -15.97
N ALA A 4 -21.13 9.73 -16.09
CA ALA A 4 -19.80 10.25 -15.88
C ALA A 4 -19.36 9.87 -14.47
N LEU A 5 -18.18 9.24 -14.37
CA LEU A 5 -17.56 8.94 -13.07
C LEU A 5 -17.43 10.25 -12.29
N ALA A 6 -17.85 10.24 -11.02
CA ALA A 6 -17.74 11.41 -10.16
C ALA A 6 -16.24 11.75 -9.99
N LYS A 7 -15.83 12.90 -10.54
CA LYS A 7 -14.47 13.38 -10.36
C LYS A 7 -14.26 13.77 -8.89
N ILE A 8 -13.10 13.45 -8.35
CA ILE A 8 -12.66 13.89 -7.04
C ILE A 8 -11.63 14.99 -7.22
N ASP A 9 -11.69 16.03 -6.40
CA ASP A 9 -10.65 17.04 -6.30
C ASP A 9 -9.95 16.92 -4.94
N PHE A 10 -8.64 17.01 -4.96
CA PHE A 10 -7.83 17.00 -3.75
C PHE A 10 -7.49 18.43 -3.34
N THR A 11 -7.66 18.75 -2.07
CA THR A 11 -7.18 20.00 -1.48
C THR A 11 -5.65 20.06 -1.54
N GLN A 12 -5.07 21.24 -1.33
CA GLN A 12 -3.61 21.40 -1.30
C GLN A 12 -2.97 20.55 -0.18
N ASP A 13 -3.62 20.50 0.98
CA ASP A 13 -3.17 19.71 2.13
C ASP A 13 -3.23 18.20 1.85
N GLU A 14 -4.33 17.71 1.27
CA GLU A 14 -4.43 16.33 0.83
C GLU A 14 -3.36 15.98 -0.21
N MET A 15 -3.12 16.84 -1.18
CA MET A 15 -2.05 16.63 -2.17
C MET A 15 -0.67 16.58 -1.51
N ALA A 16 -0.41 17.42 -0.49
CA ALA A 16 0.85 17.38 0.25
C ALA A 16 1.01 16.05 1.01
N VAL A 17 -0.05 15.58 1.67
CA VAL A 17 -0.07 14.27 2.34
C VAL A 17 0.15 13.13 1.34
N ILE A 18 -0.57 13.15 0.21
CA ILE A 18 -0.44 12.10 -0.81
C ILE A 18 0.99 12.05 -1.36
N ARG A 19 1.58 13.20 -1.69
CA ARG A 19 2.97 13.26 -2.17
C ARG A 19 3.96 12.71 -1.16
N ARG A 20 3.78 13.00 0.11
CA ARG A 20 4.71 12.60 1.18
C ARG A 20 4.57 11.14 1.59
N GLN A 21 3.36 10.62 1.64
CA GLN A 21 3.08 9.30 2.24
C GLN A 21 2.73 8.21 1.23
N PHE A 22 2.15 8.56 0.09
CA PHE A 22 1.59 7.61 -0.87
C PHE A 22 2.26 7.67 -2.24
N PHE A 23 3.19 8.62 -2.46
CA PHE A 23 3.91 8.71 -3.71
C PHE A 23 5.38 8.32 -3.54
N PRO A 24 5.94 7.47 -4.45
CA PRO A 24 7.35 7.11 -4.39
C PRO A 24 8.28 8.33 -4.52
N ALA A 25 9.34 8.38 -3.71
CA ALA A 25 10.28 9.51 -3.72
C ALA A 25 11.07 9.61 -5.04
N SER A 26 11.16 8.53 -5.81
CA SER A 26 11.78 8.51 -7.15
C SER A 26 10.92 9.16 -8.23
N GLY A 27 9.67 9.50 -7.93
CA GLY A 27 8.72 10.00 -8.93
C GLY A 27 8.96 11.44 -9.33
N THR A 28 8.97 11.69 -10.64
CA THR A 28 9.10 13.02 -11.23
C THR A 28 7.82 13.85 -11.08
N PRO A 29 7.88 15.18 -11.21
CA PRO A 29 6.67 16.04 -11.21
C PRO A 29 5.67 15.67 -12.31
N GLU A 30 6.15 15.24 -13.47
CA GLU A 30 5.32 14.81 -14.59
C GLU A 30 4.55 13.52 -14.26
N GLU A 31 5.23 12.54 -13.65
CA GLU A 31 4.61 11.30 -13.19
C GLU A 31 3.60 11.55 -12.08
N GLN A 32 3.90 12.46 -11.14
CA GLN A 32 2.95 12.89 -10.12
C GLN A 32 1.68 13.48 -10.76
N ASN A 33 1.85 14.41 -11.70
CA ASN A 33 0.72 15.05 -12.37
C ASN A 33 -0.12 14.03 -13.16
N TYR A 34 0.53 13.07 -13.83
CA TYR A 34 -0.15 11.98 -14.52
C TYR A 34 -0.95 11.12 -13.55
N CYS A 35 -0.33 10.63 -12.48
CA CYS A 35 -0.97 9.78 -11.46
C CYS A 35 -2.15 10.49 -10.79
N PHE A 36 -2.00 11.77 -10.41
CA PHE A 36 -3.09 12.56 -9.86
C PHE A 36 -4.22 12.79 -10.86
N SER A 37 -3.89 13.00 -12.13
CA SER A 37 -4.91 13.15 -13.18
C SER A 37 -5.75 11.89 -13.33
N VAL A 38 -5.11 10.71 -13.30
CA VAL A 38 -5.81 9.41 -13.36
C VAL A 38 -6.68 9.22 -12.12
N ALA A 39 -6.15 9.48 -10.92
CA ALA A 39 -6.91 9.36 -9.67
C ALA A 39 -8.16 10.25 -9.68
N ARG A 40 -8.03 11.52 -10.08
CA ARG A 40 -9.17 12.46 -10.21
C ARG A 40 -10.17 12.01 -11.26
N HIS A 41 -9.69 11.55 -12.43
CA HIS A 41 -10.58 11.11 -13.50
C HIS A 41 -11.41 9.89 -13.11
N LEU A 42 -10.80 8.94 -12.39
CA LEU A 42 -11.49 7.74 -11.89
C LEU A 42 -12.25 8.00 -10.57
N GLY A 43 -12.07 9.16 -9.94
CA GLY A 43 -12.65 9.47 -8.64
C GLY A 43 -12.12 8.59 -7.52
N LEU A 44 -10.84 8.21 -7.56
CA LEU A 44 -10.21 7.31 -6.59
C LEU A 44 -9.27 8.07 -5.67
N ASN A 45 -9.32 7.75 -4.37
CA ASN A 45 -8.52 8.43 -3.37
C ASN A 45 -7.34 7.54 -2.92
N PRO A 46 -6.08 8.01 -3.07
CA PRO A 46 -4.90 7.28 -2.58
C PRO A 46 -4.88 7.12 -1.05
N ILE A 47 -5.45 8.06 -0.29
CA ILE A 47 -5.48 8.03 1.18
C ILE A 47 -6.32 6.86 1.66
N THR A 48 -7.43 6.54 0.97
CA THR A 48 -8.28 5.38 1.27
C THR A 48 -7.80 4.09 0.59
N LYS A 49 -6.61 4.12 -0.02
CA LYS A 49 -6.00 2.96 -0.71
C LYS A 49 -6.83 2.40 -1.88
N GLU A 50 -7.67 3.22 -2.49
CA GLU A 50 -8.42 2.83 -3.68
C GLU A 50 -7.53 2.78 -4.93
N ILE A 51 -6.47 3.62 -4.95
CA ILE A 51 -5.46 3.70 -6.01
C ILE A 51 -4.08 3.82 -5.39
N PHE A 52 -3.09 3.19 -6.01
CA PHE A 52 -1.69 3.14 -5.60
C PHE A 52 -0.81 3.73 -6.69
N PHE A 53 0.32 4.32 -6.32
CA PHE A 53 1.34 4.82 -7.23
C PHE A 53 2.59 3.95 -7.09
N VAL A 54 2.85 3.10 -8.08
CA VAL A 54 3.79 2.00 -7.97
C VAL A 54 4.96 2.18 -8.92
N PRO A 55 6.23 2.13 -8.45
CA PRO A 55 7.38 2.13 -9.33
C PRO A 55 7.43 0.80 -10.10
N ARG A 56 7.52 0.90 -11.43
CA ARG A 56 7.64 -0.24 -12.32
C ARG A 56 8.82 -0.08 -13.27
N ARG A 57 9.58 -1.15 -13.42
CA ARG A 57 10.62 -1.22 -14.45
C ARG A 57 10.01 -1.58 -15.79
N GLN A 58 10.25 -0.74 -16.78
CA GLN A 58 9.80 -0.94 -18.15
C GLN A 58 10.99 -0.88 -19.11
N LYS A 59 10.94 -1.68 -20.16
CA LYS A 59 11.96 -1.63 -21.20
C LYS A 59 11.55 -0.58 -22.23
N VAL A 60 12.34 0.50 -22.32
CA VAL A 60 12.17 1.55 -23.32
C VAL A 60 13.35 1.46 -24.29
N GLY A 61 13.12 0.93 -25.48
CA GLY A 61 14.19 0.59 -26.41
C GLY A 61 15.09 -0.52 -25.85
N SER A 62 16.37 -0.23 -25.68
CA SER A 62 17.37 -1.14 -25.07
C SER A 62 17.58 -0.94 -23.57
N GLN A 63 16.98 0.09 -22.97
CA GLN A 63 17.21 0.45 -21.56
C GLN A 63 16.03 0.07 -20.68
N TRP A 64 16.33 -0.31 -19.43
CA TRP A 64 15.33 -0.45 -18.40
C TRP A 64 15.16 0.88 -17.67
N VAL A 65 13.95 1.41 -17.68
CA VAL A 65 13.58 2.67 -17.02
C VAL A 65 12.55 2.35 -15.94
N GLU A 66 12.69 2.94 -14.77
CA GLU A 66 11.66 2.92 -13.74
C GLU A 66 10.68 4.07 -13.98
N LYS A 67 9.40 3.77 -13.98
CA LYS A 67 8.30 4.74 -14.09
C LYS A 67 7.29 4.50 -12.98
N ILE A 68 6.68 5.58 -12.50
CA ILE A 68 5.58 5.50 -11.53
C ILE A 68 4.26 5.35 -12.30
N GLU A 69 3.55 4.26 -12.03
CA GLU A 69 2.26 3.97 -12.65
C GLU A 69 1.12 3.95 -11.62
N PRO A 70 -0.05 4.52 -11.97
CA PRO A 70 -1.24 4.39 -11.15
C PRO A 70 -1.82 2.98 -11.27
N MET A 71 -2.04 2.30 -10.15
CA MET A 71 -2.66 0.99 -10.07
C MET A 71 -3.87 1.03 -9.16
N VAL A 72 -4.92 0.36 -9.54
CA VAL A 72 -6.19 0.36 -8.82
C VAL A 72 -6.36 -0.98 -8.13
N GLY A 73 -6.52 -0.96 -6.80
CA GLY A 73 -6.84 -2.17 -6.06
C GLY A 73 -8.25 -2.68 -6.36
N ARG A 74 -8.53 -3.95 -6.06
CA ARG A 74 -9.88 -4.52 -6.17
C ARG A 74 -10.94 -3.61 -5.55
N ASP A 75 -10.69 -3.06 -4.37
CA ASP A 75 -11.63 -2.21 -3.65
C ASP A 75 -11.85 -0.85 -4.36
N GLY A 76 -10.83 -0.33 -5.05
CA GLY A 76 -10.98 0.84 -5.91
C GLY A 76 -11.91 0.58 -7.11
N PHE A 77 -11.78 -0.57 -7.77
CA PHE A 77 -12.72 -0.97 -8.83
C PHE A 77 -14.13 -1.18 -8.29
N LEU A 78 -14.25 -1.74 -7.10
CA LEU A 78 -15.55 -1.93 -6.44
C LEU A 78 -16.18 -0.58 -6.06
N SER A 79 -15.40 0.39 -5.59
CA SER A 79 -15.86 1.76 -5.35
C SER A 79 -16.39 2.43 -6.61
N ILE A 80 -15.72 2.28 -7.75
CA ILE A 80 -16.23 2.75 -9.06
C ILE A 80 -17.56 2.11 -9.38
N ALA A 81 -17.66 0.78 -9.21
CA ALA A 81 -18.86 0.03 -9.48
C ALA A 81 -20.06 0.50 -8.64
N HIS A 82 -19.85 0.71 -7.33
CA HIS A 82 -20.89 1.22 -6.43
C HIS A 82 -21.31 2.64 -6.78
N ARG A 83 -20.37 3.55 -7.06
CA ARG A 83 -20.67 4.93 -7.45
C ARG A 83 -21.42 5.04 -8.75
N SER A 84 -21.26 4.08 -9.66
CA SER A 84 -22.02 4.03 -10.92
C SER A 84 -23.52 3.81 -10.70
N ASN A 85 -23.92 3.36 -9.50
CA ASN A 85 -25.29 2.90 -9.17
C ASN A 85 -25.84 1.80 -10.11
N GLN A 86 -24.96 1.16 -10.89
CA GLN A 86 -25.33 0.10 -11.84
C GLN A 86 -24.95 -1.31 -11.37
N LEU A 87 -24.19 -1.44 -10.28
CA LEU A 87 -23.86 -2.74 -9.71
C LEU A 87 -25.15 -3.40 -9.17
N ALA A 88 -25.51 -4.55 -9.71
CA ALA A 88 -26.63 -5.38 -9.24
C ALA A 88 -26.18 -6.51 -8.33
N GLY A 89 -24.93 -7.02 -8.54
CA GLY A 89 -24.36 -8.07 -7.73
C GLY A 89 -23.01 -8.53 -8.27
N MET A 90 -22.28 -9.26 -7.43
CA MET A 90 -21.01 -9.90 -7.80
C MET A 90 -20.91 -11.26 -7.10
N GLU A 91 -20.45 -12.25 -7.81
CA GLU A 91 -20.20 -13.60 -7.29
C GLU A 91 -18.80 -14.03 -7.74
N THR A 92 -18.01 -14.56 -6.80
CA THR A 92 -16.67 -15.04 -7.09
C THR A 92 -16.48 -16.44 -6.49
N THR A 93 -16.10 -17.38 -7.34
CA THR A 93 -15.81 -18.76 -6.96
C THR A 93 -14.39 -19.12 -7.35
N ALA A 94 -13.78 -20.06 -6.62
CA ALA A 94 -12.52 -20.66 -7.01
C ALA A 94 -12.54 -22.17 -6.74
N GLY A 95 -11.76 -22.90 -7.50
CA GLY A 95 -11.65 -24.36 -7.34
C GLY A 95 -10.69 -24.97 -8.37
N ILE A 96 -10.36 -26.24 -8.19
CA ILE A 96 -9.54 -26.98 -9.14
C ILE A 96 -10.39 -27.34 -10.37
N ARG A 97 -9.94 -26.90 -11.53
CA ARG A 97 -10.57 -27.21 -12.84
C ARG A 97 -9.52 -27.70 -13.84
N GLU A 98 -9.98 -28.36 -14.89
CA GLU A 98 -9.14 -28.70 -16.03
C GLU A 98 -9.05 -27.51 -16.97
N VAL A 99 -7.84 -27.06 -17.24
CA VAL A 99 -7.56 -25.93 -18.16
C VAL A 99 -6.73 -26.42 -19.33
N PRO A 100 -7.02 -25.98 -20.55
CA PRO A 100 -6.20 -26.29 -21.71
C PRO A 100 -4.84 -25.60 -21.57
N THR A 101 -3.78 -26.34 -21.82
CA THR A 101 -2.40 -25.82 -21.82
C THR A 101 -1.66 -26.36 -23.04
N MET A 102 -0.74 -25.57 -23.60
CA MET A 102 0.10 -25.99 -24.70
C MET A 102 1.39 -26.64 -24.14
N ALA A 103 1.62 -27.89 -24.44
CA ALA A 103 2.84 -28.59 -24.07
C ALA A 103 3.36 -29.43 -25.26
N GLY A 104 4.63 -29.29 -25.61
CA GLY A 104 5.22 -30.00 -26.76
C GLY A 104 4.54 -29.73 -28.11
N GLY A 105 3.95 -28.56 -28.30
CA GLY A 105 3.22 -28.20 -29.54
C GLY A 105 1.81 -28.79 -29.62
N GLN A 106 1.31 -29.42 -28.59
CA GLN A 106 -0.04 -30.01 -28.53
C GLN A 106 -0.84 -29.47 -27.36
N TRP A 107 -2.17 -29.38 -27.55
CA TRP A 107 -3.10 -29.04 -26.48
C TRP A 107 -3.28 -30.24 -25.53
N GLN A 108 -3.10 -29.95 -24.22
CA GLN A 108 -3.31 -30.90 -23.15
C GLN A 108 -4.18 -30.23 -22.07
N TYR A 109 -4.78 -31.03 -21.20
CA TYR A 109 -5.51 -30.52 -20.06
C TYR A 109 -4.72 -30.70 -18.78
N ARG A 110 -4.63 -29.64 -17.99
CA ARG A 110 -3.98 -29.66 -16.68
C ARG A 110 -4.97 -29.23 -15.61
N LYS A 111 -4.96 -29.97 -14.48
CA LYS A 111 -5.73 -29.55 -13.29
C LYS A 111 -4.98 -28.47 -12.56
N GLU A 112 -5.61 -27.32 -12.39
CA GLU A 112 -5.06 -26.21 -11.62
C GLU A 112 -6.15 -25.38 -10.95
N LEU A 113 -5.76 -24.48 -10.03
CA LEU A 113 -6.67 -23.55 -9.39
C LEU A 113 -7.14 -22.52 -10.41
N VAL A 114 -8.45 -22.35 -10.47
CA VAL A 114 -9.13 -21.39 -11.35
C VAL A 114 -10.07 -20.57 -10.49
N ALA A 115 -10.10 -19.26 -10.68
CA ALA A 115 -11.12 -18.38 -10.12
C ALA A 115 -12.01 -17.83 -11.24
N GLU A 116 -13.30 -17.71 -10.93
CA GLU A 116 -14.28 -17.11 -11.82
C GLU A 116 -15.05 -16.03 -11.06
N CYS A 117 -15.12 -14.83 -11.64
CA CYS A 117 -15.94 -13.75 -11.12
C CYS A 117 -17.02 -13.36 -12.14
N ARG A 118 -18.23 -13.21 -11.65
CA ARG A 118 -19.42 -12.76 -12.40
C ARG A 118 -19.94 -11.48 -11.79
N VAL A 119 -20.06 -10.44 -12.59
CA VAL A 119 -20.57 -9.14 -12.18
C VAL A 119 -21.85 -8.85 -12.96
N TRP A 120 -22.94 -8.61 -12.24
CA TRP A 120 -24.23 -8.21 -12.81
C TRP A 120 -24.40 -6.71 -12.72
N ARG A 121 -24.86 -6.14 -13.82
CA ARG A 121 -25.28 -4.74 -13.87
C ARG A 121 -26.81 -4.68 -13.97
N LYS A 122 -27.39 -3.61 -13.40
CA LYS A 122 -28.85 -3.37 -13.44
C LYS A 122 -29.38 -3.16 -14.86
N ASP A 123 -28.53 -2.68 -15.78
CA ASP A 123 -28.86 -2.40 -17.17
C ASP A 123 -28.49 -3.56 -18.12
N SER A 124 -28.10 -4.73 -17.61
CA SER A 124 -27.70 -5.88 -18.43
C SER A 124 -28.39 -7.16 -17.98
N GLY A 125 -28.93 -7.89 -18.94
CA GLY A 125 -29.60 -9.19 -18.69
C GLY A 125 -28.61 -10.35 -18.49
N LYS A 126 -27.32 -10.15 -18.72
CA LYS A 126 -26.28 -11.18 -18.58
C LYS A 126 -25.11 -10.64 -17.73
N PRO A 127 -24.45 -11.51 -16.95
CA PRO A 127 -23.28 -11.12 -16.18
C PRO A 127 -22.06 -10.90 -17.09
N PHE A 128 -21.19 -10.02 -16.65
CA PHE A 128 -19.83 -9.91 -17.17
C PHE A 128 -18.98 -10.93 -16.42
N ALA A 129 -18.65 -12.03 -17.08
CA ALA A 129 -17.88 -13.11 -16.49
C ALA A 129 -16.39 -13.03 -16.94
N VAL A 130 -15.51 -13.33 -15.99
CA VAL A 130 -14.07 -13.49 -16.20
C VAL A 130 -13.60 -14.72 -15.44
N GLN A 131 -12.83 -15.56 -16.12
CA GLN A 131 -12.16 -16.71 -15.53
C GLN A 131 -10.66 -16.52 -15.66
N VAL A 132 -9.92 -16.82 -14.60
CA VAL A 132 -8.44 -16.70 -14.54
C VAL A 132 -7.86 -17.98 -13.93
N SER A 133 -6.68 -18.36 -14.40
CA SER A 133 -5.99 -19.56 -13.94
C SER A 133 -4.73 -19.20 -13.16
N TYR A 134 -4.39 -20.00 -12.16
CA TYR A 134 -3.26 -19.73 -11.26
C TYR A 134 -1.93 -19.57 -12.01
N SER A 135 -1.67 -20.44 -12.98
CA SER A 135 -0.40 -20.40 -13.72
C SER A 135 -0.18 -19.15 -14.55
N GLU A 136 -1.26 -18.42 -14.92
CA GLU A 136 -1.18 -17.19 -15.70
C GLU A 136 -0.83 -15.97 -14.84
N TYR A 137 -1.23 -15.99 -13.56
CA TYR A 137 -1.15 -14.81 -12.70
C TYR A 137 -0.22 -14.97 -11.50
N VAL A 138 0.19 -16.21 -11.15
CA VAL A 138 1.07 -16.42 -10.01
C VAL A 138 2.34 -15.58 -10.13
N GLN A 139 2.53 -14.70 -9.18
CA GLN A 139 3.75 -13.91 -9.10
C GLN A 139 4.88 -14.73 -8.51
N LYS A 140 6.05 -14.64 -9.13
CA LYS A 140 7.22 -15.41 -8.76
C LYS A 140 8.36 -14.49 -8.37
N ASN A 141 9.12 -14.94 -7.37
CA ASN A 141 10.38 -14.31 -6.98
C ASN A 141 11.50 -14.63 -8.00
N ASN A 142 12.71 -14.13 -7.74
CA ASN A 142 13.87 -14.33 -8.62
C ASN A 142 14.28 -15.81 -8.76
N ASP A 143 13.90 -16.66 -7.81
CA ASP A 143 14.18 -18.10 -7.82
C ASP A 143 13.09 -18.92 -8.55
N GLY A 144 12.12 -18.21 -9.16
CA GLY A 144 11.00 -18.81 -9.89
C GLY A 144 9.92 -19.43 -9.00
N GLN A 145 10.02 -19.26 -7.67
CA GLN A 145 9.00 -19.73 -6.72
C GLN A 145 7.89 -18.69 -6.56
N PRO A 146 6.65 -19.10 -6.26
CA PRO A 146 5.59 -18.16 -5.94
C PRO A 146 6.01 -17.21 -4.80
N THR A 147 5.60 -15.94 -4.89
CA THR A 147 5.74 -15.03 -3.75
C THR A 147 4.93 -15.54 -2.57
N ARG A 148 5.22 -15.04 -1.36
CA ARG A 148 4.65 -15.55 -0.11
C ARG A 148 3.12 -15.67 -0.16
N PHE A 149 2.42 -14.62 -0.56
CA PHE A 149 0.94 -14.66 -0.58
C PHE A 149 0.37 -15.57 -1.67
N TRP A 150 1.04 -15.66 -2.80
CA TRP A 150 0.65 -16.60 -3.85
C TRP A 150 0.91 -18.06 -3.46
N ALA A 151 1.82 -18.31 -2.54
CA ALA A 151 2.04 -19.65 -1.97
C ALA A 151 1.05 -19.96 -0.84
N GLU A 152 0.86 -19.03 0.11
CA GLU A 152 0.06 -19.24 1.33
C GLU A 152 -1.45 -19.06 1.12
N LYS A 153 -1.85 -18.11 0.23
CA LYS A 153 -3.25 -17.73 0.00
C LYS A 153 -3.61 -17.69 -1.49
N PRO A 154 -3.32 -18.76 -2.25
CA PRO A 154 -3.46 -18.76 -3.71
C PRO A 154 -4.88 -18.47 -4.19
N GLU A 155 -5.88 -19.03 -3.49
CA GLU A 155 -7.29 -18.78 -3.81
C GLU A 155 -7.68 -17.31 -3.65
N THR A 156 -7.28 -16.69 -2.54
CA THR A 156 -7.57 -15.28 -2.27
C THR A 156 -6.92 -14.36 -3.31
N MET A 157 -5.67 -14.62 -3.65
CA MET A 157 -4.95 -13.82 -4.64
C MET A 157 -5.57 -13.96 -6.02
N LEU A 158 -5.93 -15.19 -6.41
CA LEU A 158 -6.53 -15.43 -7.72
C LEU A 158 -7.96 -14.83 -7.81
N LYS A 159 -8.74 -14.89 -6.73
CA LYS A 159 -10.05 -14.21 -6.66
C LYS A 159 -9.91 -12.69 -6.84
N LYS A 160 -8.94 -12.05 -6.22
CA LYS A 160 -8.69 -10.61 -6.40
C LYS A 160 -8.44 -10.26 -7.87
N VAL A 161 -7.67 -11.08 -8.60
CA VAL A 161 -7.43 -10.89 -10.03
C VAL A 161 -8.73 -11.01 -10.82
N ALA A 162 -9.52 -12.08 -10.59
CA ALA A 162 -10.78 -12.30 -11.28
C ALA A 162 -11.78 -11.15 -11.07
N GLU A 163 -11.89 -10.69 -9.82
CA GLU A 163 -12.75 -9.57 -9.43
C GLU A 163 -12.34 -8.26 -10.08
N SER A 164 -11.04 -7.92 -10.03
CA SER A 164 -10.51 -6.71 -10.66
C SER A 164 -10.79 -6.67 -12.16
N GLN A 165 -10.56 -7.78 -12.86
CA GLN A 165 -10.84 -7.87 -14.30
C GLN A 165 -12.32 -7.82 -14.64
N ALA A 166 -13.17 -8.52 -13.87
CA ALA A 166 -14.60 -8.53 -14.08
C ALA A 166 -15.23 -7.15 -13.85
N LEU A 167 -14.79 -6.44 -12.79
CA LEU A 167 -15.24 -5.08 -12.50
C LEU A 167 -14.79 -4.10 -13.59
N ARG A 168 -13.52 -4.15 -14.03
CA ARG A 168 -13.04 -3.32 -15.13
C ARG A 168 -13.85 -3.52 -16.41
N LYS A 169 -14.11 -4.79 -16.75
CA LYS A 169 -14.93 -5.15 -17.93
C LYS A 169 -16.37 -4.66 -17.80
N ALA A 170 -16.99 -4.84 -16.63
CA ALA A 170 -18.39 -4.46 -16.40
C ALA A 170 -18.59 -2.94 -16.38
N PHE A 171 -17.65 -2.18 -15.84
CA PHE A 171 -17.77 -0.73 -15.67
C PHE A 171 -16.90 0.08 -16.62
N ASN A 172 -16.37 -0.55 -17.66
CA ASN A 172 -15.62 0.10 -18.74
C ASN A 172 -14.43 0.94 -18.23
N VAL A 173 -13.66 0.40 -17.28
CA VAL A 173 -12.47 1.06 -16.74
C VAL A 173 -11.25 0.66 -17.55
N HIS A 174 -10.55 1.64 -18.09
CA HIS A 174 -9.41 1.44 -18.98
C HIS A 174 -8.14 2.11 -18.45
N GLY A 175 -6.98 1.64 -18.93
CA GLY A 175 -5.68 2.27 -18.71
C GLY A 175 -5.10 2.04 -17.32
N VAL A 176 -5.79 1.29 -16.45
CA VAL A 176 -5.32 0.92 -15.12
C VAL A 176 -5.54 -0.56 -14.86
N TYR A 177 -4.65 -1.14 -14.05
CA TYR A 177 -4.67 -2.55 -13.68
C TYR A 177 -4.53 -2.69 -12.18
N SER A 178 -4.88 -3.86 -11.64
CA SER A 178 -4.56 -4.16 -10.25
C SER A 178 -3.11 -4.65 -10.12
N PRO A 179 -2.46 -4.39 -8.97
CA PRO A 179 -1.12 -4.88 -8.72
C PRO A 179 -1.00 -6.39 -8.80
N GLU A 180 -2.05 -7.13 -8.41
CA GLU A 180 -2.10 -8.59 -8.50
C GLU A 180 -2.11 -9.09 -9.96
N GLU A 181 -2.66 -8.30 -10.90
CA GLU A 181 -2.66 -8.67 -12.33
C GLU A 181 -1.29 -8.53 -12.98
N VAL A 182 -0.49 -7.57 -12.54
CA VAL A 182 0.76 -7.19 -13.24
C VAL A 182 2.02 -7.48 -12.44
N GLY A 183 1.89 -8.04 -11.23
CA GLY A 183 3.03 -8.38 -10.39
C GLY A 183 3.77 -7.15 -9.86
N ALA A 184 3.05 -6.12 -9.43
CA ALA A 184 3.65 -4.90 -8.92
C ALA A 184 3.25 -4.63 -7.46
N GLY A 185 4.14 -3.96 -6.73
CA GLY A 185 3.93 -3.58 -5.33
C GLY A 185 4.53 -4.59 -4.33
N PHE A 186 4.47 -4.21 -3.06
CA PHE A 186 4.89 -5.04 -1.93
C PHE A 186 3.68 -5.56 -1.19
N GLU A 187 3.72 -6.84 -0.83
CA GLU A 187 2.68 -7.48 -0.04
C GLU A 187 2.94 -7.24 1.46
N THR A 188 1.89 -6.83 2.18
CA THR A 188 1.89 -6.83 3.66
C THR A 188 1.36 -8.14 4.21
N ASP A 189 1.51 -8.37 5.52
CA ASP A 189 1.00 -9.56 6.19
C ASP A 189 -0.52 -9.74 6.05
N HIS A 190 -1.25 -8.67 5.74
CA HIS A 190 -2.71 -8.71 5.49
C HIS A 190 -3.09 -8.82 4.00
N GLY A 191 -2.12 -9.05 3.10
CA GLY A 191 -2.35 -9.11 1.66
C GLY A 191 -2.69 -7.74 1.05
N GLU A 192 -2.39 -6.66 1.73
CA GLU A 192 -2.45 -5.31 1.20
C GLU A 192 -1.15 -4.98 0.47
N ILE A 193 -1.28 -4.27 -0.63
CA ILE A 193 -0.13 -3.78 -1.36
C ILE A 193 0.30 -2.45 -0.75
N VAL A 194 1.49 -2.43 -0.18
CA VAL A 194 2.13 -1.21 0.29
C VAL A 194 3.17 -0.77 -0.73
N VAL A 195 3.04 0.46 -1.19
CA VAL A 195 4.11 1.14 -1.91
C VAL A 195 5.04 1.74 -0.85
N PRO A 196 6.29 1.31 -0.73
CA PRO A 196 7.18 1.91 0.24
C PRO A 196 7.40 3.39 -0.11
N PRO A 197 7.41 4.29 0.87
CA PRO A 197 7.95 5.62 0.67
C PRO A 197 9.41 5.44 0.20
N GLY A 198 9.72 6.01 -0.96
CA GLY A 198 10.94 5.74 -1.69
C GLY A 198 12.23 5.97 -0.92
N ASN A 199 12.77 4.90 -0.44
CA ASN A 199 14.19 4.69 -0.14
C ASN A 199 14.48 3.22 -0.42
N GLY A 200 15.39 2.95 -1.34
CA GLY A 200 15.79 1.62 -1.81
C GLY A 200 16.42 0.70 -0.75
N ALA A 201 15.73 0.53 0.36
CA ALA A 201 16.06 -0.47 1.37
C ALA A 201 14.93 -1.50 1.42
N THR A 202 15.24 -2.73 1.05
CA THR A 202 14.38 -3.90 1.29
C THR A 202 13.92 -3.91 2.74
N PRO A 203 12.61 -4.02 3.04
CA PRO A 203 12.15 -4.19 4.41
C PRO A 203 12.73 -5.49 4.98
N LYS A 204 13.49 -5.36 6.06
CA LYS A 204 13.95 -6.51 6.83
C LYS A 204 12.72 -7.16 7.46
N ALA A 205 12.55 -8.46 7.27
CA ALA A 205 11.44 -9.22 7.86
C ALA A 205 11.34 -8.92 9.36
N ILE A 206 10.17 -8.43 9.78
CA ILE A 206 9.81 -8.31 11.19
C ILE A 206 9.44 -9.74 11.63
N GLY A 207 10.11 -10.24 12.64
CA GLY A 207 9.83 -11.55 13.24
C GLY A 207 8.41 -11.59 13.84
N PRO A 208 7.90 -12.79 14.18
CA PRO A 208 6.53 -12.93 14.64
C PRO A 208 6.29 -12.12 15.92
N GLU A 209 5.33 -11.20 15.86
CA GLU A 209 4.78 -10.56 17.06
C GLU A 209 4.02 -11.60 17.88
N GLU A 210 4.27 -11.58 19.19
CA GLU A 210 3.53 -12.40 20.15
C GLU A 210 2.04 -11.98 20.17
N PRO A 211 1.11 -12.93 20.36
CA PRO A 211 -0.31 -12.61 20.36
C PRO A 211 -0.67 -11.69 21.52
N PHE A 212 -1.41 -10.62 21.22
CA PHE A 212 -2.00 -9.75 22.24
C PHE A 212 -2.94 -10.55 23.14
N PRO A 213 -2.93 -10.34 24.47
CA PRO A 213 -3.90 -10.95 25.35
C PRO A 213 -5.30 -10.42 25.06
N GLU A 214 -6.25 -11.33 24.84
CA GLU A 214 -7.67 -11.01 24.71
C GLU A 214 -8.21 -10.50 26.05
N GLU A 215 -8.58 -9.22 26.14
CA GLU A 215 -9.40 -8.73 27.26
C GLU A 215 -10.87 -9.10 27.04
N PRO A 216 -11.58 -9.55 28.08
CA PRO A 216 -12.97 -9.94 27.95
C PRO A 216 -13.88 -8.73 27.69
N LEU A 217 -14.77 -8.88 26.72
CA LEU A 217 -15.85 -7.94 26.42
C LEU A 217 -16.70 -7.71 27.66
N SER A 218 -16.63 -6.55 28.27
CA SER A 218 -17.56 -6.13 29.30
C SER A 218 -18.73 -5.37 28.69
N GLU A 219 -19.90 -5.69 29.23
CA GLU A 219 -21.24 -5.29 28.84
C GLU A 219 -21.46 -3.79 28.66
N THR A 220 -22.35 -3.48 27.71
CA THR A 220 -22.95 -2.17 27.47
C THR A 220 -23.46 -1.46 28.72
N VAL A 221 -23.01 -0.23 28.94
CA VAL A 221 -23.69 0.73 29.82
C VAL A 221 -23.96 2.03 29.04
N GLU A 222 -25.24 2.37 28.98
CA GLU A 222 -25.76 3.60 28.38
C GLU A 222 -25.28 4.86 29.12
N GLY A 223 -24.92 5.85 28.34
CA GLY A 223 -24.98 7.26 28.50
C GLY A 223 -24.83 7.94 29.84
N VAL A 224 -23.68 8.57 30.08
CA VAL A 224 -23.59 9.90 30.74
C VAL A 224 -22.23 10.53 30.31
N TRP A 225 -22.27 11.72 29.72
CA TRP A 225 -21.08 12.53 29.47
C TRP A 225 -20.49 13.02 30.80
N PRO A 226 -19.18 12.81 31.07
CA PRO A 226 -18.55 13.41 32.25
C PRO A 226 -18.17 14.88 32.00
N PRO A 227 -18.10 15.69 33.09
CA PRO A 227 -17.81 17.11 33.00
C PRO A 227 -16.34 17.40 32.72
N SER A 228 -16.10 18.59 32.18
CA SER A 228 -14.86 19.24 31.83
C SER A 228 -13.57 18.76 32.49
N VAL A 229 -12.60 18.35 31.68
CA VAL A 229 -11.24 17.92 32.07
C VAL A 229 -10.42 19.15 32.49
N PRO A 230 -9.70 19.13 33.63
CA PRO A 230 -8.77 20.18 34.02
C PRO A 230 -7.56 20.21 33.08
N ALA A 231 -6.99 21.41 32.92
CA ALA A 231 -5.87 21.72 32.02
C ALA A 231 -4.69 20.71 32.20
N ARG A 232 -4.33 20.03 31.10
CA ARG A 232 -3.17 19.14 31.05
C ARG A 232 -1.90 19.98 31.17
N THR A 233 -1.01 19.57 32.06
CA THR A 233 0.41 19.92 32.03
C THR A 233 0.98 19.57 30.65
N PRO A 234 1.79 20.40 30.01
CA PRO A 234 2.36 20.09 28.71
C PRO A 234 3.18 18.81 28.82
N ALA A 235 2.94 17.85 27.93
CA ALA A 235 3.73 16.64 27.80
C ALA A 235 5.20 17.01 27.54
N PRO A 236 6.18 16.25 28.06
CA PRO A 236 7.59 16.48 27.79
C PRO A 236 7.83 16.47 26.29
N ARG A 237 8.64 17.43 25.79
CA ARG A 237 8.98 17.49 24.38
C ARG A 237 9.74 16.22 24.02
N ARG A 238 9.52 15.67 22.83
CA ARG A 238 10.18 14.45 22.35
C ARG A 238 11.73 14.53 22.44
N ILE A 239 12.27 15.74 22.35
CA ILE A 239 13.71 16.02 22.54
C ILE A 239 14.18 15.67 23.97
N ASP A 240 13.37 15.93 24.98
CA ASP A 240 13.69 15.65 26.40
C ASP A 240 13.68 14.15 26.67
N GLU A 241 12.77 13.40 26.05
CA GLU A 241 12.69 11.93 26.16
C GLU A 241 13.93 11.28 25.53
N ILE A 242 14.31 11.72 24.34
CA ILE A 242 15.50 11.19 23.64
C ILE A 242 16.77 11.53 24.44
N ALA A 243 16.88 12.74 24.95
CA ALA A 243 18.00 13.13 25.79
C ALA A 243 18.12 12.27 27.07
N ALA A 244 16.99 11.97 27.71
CA ALA A 244 16.95 11.07 28.88
C ALA A 244 17.41 9.64 28.51
N MET A 245 17.02 9.12 27.35
CA MET A 245 17.46 7.81 26.85
C MET A 245 18.97 7.76 26.58
N LEU A 246 19.54 8.84 26.03
CA LEU A 246 21.00 8.96 25.80
C LEU A 246 21.76 9.03 27.14
N ALA A 247 21.26 9.82 28.10
CA ALA A 247 21.82 9.93 29.42
C ALA A 247 21.81 8.59 30.18
N ALA A 248 20.70 7.83 30.10
CA ALA A 248 20.58 6.50 30.71
C ALA A 248 21.62 5.49 30.16
N LYS A 249 22.05 5.64 28.92
CA LYS A 249 23.12 4.82 28.29
C LYS A 249 24.51 5.45 28.37
N ASN A 250 24.67 6.54 29.12
CA ASN A 250 25.94 7.24 29.30
C ASN A 250 26.59 7.73 27.98
N ILE A 251 25.75 8.09 27.01
CA ILE A 251 26.16 8.61 25.70
C ILE A 251 26.32 10.13 25.82
N LYS A 252 27.53 10.64 25.53
CA LYS A 252 27.77 12.09 25.49
C LYS A 252 26.95 12.72 24.38
N HIS A 253 26.12 13.70 24.72
CA HIS A 253 25.28 14.44 23.78
C HIS A 253 25.21 15.94 24.14
N GLU A 254 24.88 16.73 23.14
CA GLU A 254 24.61 18.16 23.22
C GLU A 254 23.20 18.40 22.70
N ILE A 255 22.41 19.19 23.40
CA ILE A 255 21.02 19.52 23.03
C ILE A 255 21.01 20.98 22.62
N ASP A 256 20.40 21.28 21.48
CA ASP A 256 20.06 22.63 21.04
C ASP A 256 18.51 22.73 21.02
N PRO A 257 17.90 23.23 22.10
CA PRO A 257 16.46 23.30 22.22
C PRO A 257 15.82 24.37 21.32
N ASP A 258 16.60 25.37 20.91
CA ASP A 258 16.12 26.48 20.09
C ASP A 258 15.98 26.05 18.61
N ASN A 259 16.87 25.18 18.16
CA ASN A 259 16.86 24.62 16.80
C ASN A 259 16.30 23.19 16.73
N GLY A 260 15.89 22.61 17.85
CA GLY A 260 15.21 21.30 17.91
C GLY A 260 16.11 20.13 17.51
N TYR A 261 17.43 20.16 17.82
CA TYR A 261 18.30 19.04 17.49
C TYR A 261 19.15 18.54 18.67
N ILE A 262 19.58 17.29 18.58
CA ILE A 262 20.53 16.65 19.50
C ILE A 262 21.73 16.14 18.72
N LYS A 263 22.94 16.46 19.17
CA LYS A 263 24.20 15.86 18.69
C LYS A 263 24.70 14.84 19.68
N ALA A 264 25.00 13.63 19.20
CA ALA A 264 25.58 12.58 20.02
C ALA A 264 26.89 12.06 19.43
N ARG A 265 27.89 11.79 20.29
CA ARG A 265 29.18 11.23 19.89
C ARG A 265 29.37 9.88 20.55
N SER A 266 29.18 8.81 19.79
CA SER A 266 29.45 7.44 20.25
C SER A 266 29.74 6.52 19.08
N TYR A 267 30.88 5.81 19.15
CA TYR A 267 31.20 4.76 18.17
C TYR A 267 30.59 3.41 18.51
N ASN A 268 30.46 3.11 19.80
CA ASN A 268 30.02 1.80 20.27
C ASN A 268 28.49 1.62 20.29
N ASN A 269 27.73 2.72 20.24
CA ASN A 269 26.26 2.70 20.31
C ASN A 269 25.59 3.07 18.98
N LYS A 270 26.23 2.79 17.88
CA LYS A 270 25.80 3.14 16.52
C LYS A 270 24.39 2.63 16.19
N GLU A 271 24.09 1.39 16.53
CA GLU A 271 22.79 0.79 16.27
C GLU A 271 21.67 1.41 17.12
N PHE A 272 21.97 1.66 18.40
CA PHE A 272 21.05 2.34 19.30
C PHE A 272 20.74 3.77 18.85
N LEU A 273 21.73 4.54 18.43
CA LEU A 273 21.53 5.89 17.90
C LEU A 273 20.67 5.87 16.63
N LYS A 274 20.91 4.91 15.74
CA LYS A 274 20.07 4.73 14.55
C LYS A 274 18.63 4.37 14.89
N SER A 275 18.40 3.52 15.89
CA SER A 275 17.04 3.14 16.31
C SER A 275 16.23 4.31 16.89
N LEU A 276 16.91 5.32 17.43
CA LEU A 276 16.30 6.58 17.88
C LEU A 276 16.11 7.61 16.76
N GLY A 277 16.53 7.30 15.54
CA GLY A 277 16.40 8.19 14.38
C GLY A 277 17.57 9.14 14.15
N PHE A 278 18.70 8.94 14.82
CA PHE A 278 19.91 9.73 14.56
C PHE A 278 20.51 9.42 13.19
N ARG A 279 21.00 10.45 12.52
CA ARG A 279 21.77 10.36 11.27
C ARG A 279 23.23 10.74 11.51
N TRP A 280 24.14 10.05 10.81
CA TRP A 280 25.55 10.37 10.87
C TRP A 280 25.88 11.54 9.93
N GLU A 281 26.46 12.62 10.48
CA GLU A 281 26.91 13.77 9.71
C GLU A 281 28.44 13.75 9.61
N PRO A 282 29.00 13.44 8.41
CA PRO A 282 30.45 13.31 8.23
C PRO A 282 31.21 14.61 8.47
N GLU A 283 30.63 15.77 8.13
CA GLU A 283 31.27 17.08 8.26
C GLU A 283 31.59 17.46 9.71
N ILE A 284 30.68 17.13 10.62
CA ILE A 284 30.84 17.42 12.06
C ILE A 284 31.24 16.19 12.87
N LYS A 285 31.42 15.04 12.23
CA LYS A 285 31.77 13.74 12.84
C LYS A 285 30.93 13.40 14.07
N ALA A 286 29.60 13.58 13.96
CA ALA A 286 28.64 13.35 15.01
C ALA A 286 27.35 12.73 14.47
N TRP A 287 26.60 12.09 15.36
CA TRP A 287 25.22 11.64 15.12
C TRP A 287 24.27 12.78 15.43
N VAL A 288 23.39 13.14 14.51
CA VAL A 288 22.43 14.24 14.66
C VAL A 288 21.02 13.68 14.62
N TRP A 289 20.21 14.11 15.57
CA TRP A 289 18.77 13.90 15.60
C TRP A 289 18.07 15.26 15.56
N THR A 290 17.05 15.38 14.74
CA THR A 290 16.25 16.62 14.64
C THR A 290 14.80 16.29 14.97
N ASP A 291 14.19 17.11 15.83
CA ASP A 291 12.75 17.09 16.03
C ASP A 291 12.11 17.73 14.80
N VAL A 292 11.72 16.91 13.81
CA VAL A 292 10.98 17.38 12.65
C VAL A 292 9.51 17.50 13.07
N MET A 293 9.25 18.47 13.95
CA MET A 293 7.96 19.08 14.08
C MET A 293 8.11 20.54 13.68
N ASP A 294 7.45 20.89 12.57
CA ASP A 294 7.10 22.25 12.16
C ASP A 294 8.26 23.19 11.80
N ALA A 295 8.64 23.17 10.52
CA ALA A 295 8.84 24.42 9.84
C ALA A 295 7.60 24.66 8.97
N ALA A 296 6.82 25.65 9.38
CA ALA A 296 5.64 26.18 8.75
C ALA A 296 5.84 26.50 7.26
#